data_a545a0c46ab18073997b1bc436387806
#
_entry.id   a545a0c46ab18073997b1bc436387806
#
_cell.length_a   1.000
_cell.length_b   1.000
_cell.length_c   1.000
_cell.angle_alpha   90.00
_cell.angle_beta   90.00
_cell.angle_gamma   90.00
#
_symmetry.space_group_name_H-M   'P 1'
#
loop_
_entity.id
_entity.type
_entity.pdbx_description
1 polymer ?
#
loop_
_entity_poly.entity_id
_entity_poly.type
_entity_poly.pdbx_seq_one_letter_code
_entity_poly.pdbx_strand_id
1 'polypeptide(L)'
;WAVTTVIGSGDSSYVDSPGGYVIGWLLAFFGVAIVATLTAAIVGFVIDYLLKEGQGMGAAGYSDHIVVCGWNATARDLIDELRGDEFHARIVVLHESERSPAPADIYFVRGDTTSTEDLERAGIPDAASAIICPSDGSNEADMRSILTVLAIESIAPGVRTVVEVNNPKHVEHVQRANADEILVTSRLASRLLARTAMYPGLAALVTDSSGAVTDLFNDVVSYTAKPAAGVLNWGLVGNGKKFDFSVRSTSW
;
A
#
# COMPACT_ATOMS: atom_id res chain seq x y z
N TRP A 1 -26.75 -44.65 23.14
CA TRP A 1 -27.02 -45.31 21.89
C TRP A 1 -27.47 -44.30 20.81
N ALA A 2 -28.56 -43.58 20.99
CA ALA A 2 -29.08 -42.64 19.96
C ALA A 2 -28.02 -41.58 19.55
N VAL A 3 -27.30 -41.01 20.51
CA VAL A 3 -26.25 -40.00 20.25
C VAL A 3 -25.06 -40.62 19.50
N THR A 4 -24.64 -41.81 19.87
CA THR A 4 -23.54 -42.53 19.20
C THR A 4 -23.91 -42.98 17.79
N THR A 5 -25.19 -43.33 17.57
CA THR A 5 -25.71 -43.67 16.24
C THR A 5 -25.76 -42.46 15.30
N VAL A 6 -26.16 -41.30 15.79
CA VAL A 6 -26.14 -40.04 15.06
C VAL A 6 -24.72 -39.62 14.66
N ILE A 7 -23.72 -39.87 15.49
CA ILE A 7 -22.31 -39.51 15.22
C ILE A 7 -21.64 -40.56 14.30
N GLY A 8 -22.32 -41.66 13.97
CA GLY A 8 -21.81 -42.72 13.05
C GLY A 8 -21.10 -43.86 13.72
N SER A 9 -21.08 -43.95 15.05
CA SER A 9 -20.48 -45.05 15.83
C SER A 9 -21.54 -45.86 16.60
N GLY A 10 -22.78 -45.91 16.11
CA GLY A 10 -23.87 -46.61 16.76
C GLY A 10 -23.65 -48.13 16.74
N ASP A 11 -23.75 -48.73 17.92
CA ASP A 11 -23.73 -50.21 18.08
C ASP A 11 -25.15 -50.76 17.87
N SER A 12 -25.30 -51.66 16.92
CA SER A 12 -26.57 -52.30 16.59
C SER A 12 -26.91 -53.46 17.53
N SER A 13 -26.05 -53.84 18.48
CA SER A 13 -26.23 -54.97 19.39
C SER A 13 -27.41 -54.82 20.38
N TYR A 14 -27.93 -53.61 20.53
CA TYR A 14 -29.10 -53.32 21.40
C TYR A 14 -30.44 -53.30 20.66
N VAL A 15 -30.47 -53.66 19.39
CA VAL A 15 -31.66 -53.55 18.56
C VAL A 15 -32.20 -54.95 18.23
N ASP A 16 -33.21 -55.42 18.99
CA ASP A 16 -33.75 -56.76 18.88
C ASP A 16 -35.10 -56.84 18.10
N SER A 17 -35.64 -55.68 17.68
CA SER A 17 -36.94 -55.66 17.01
C SER A 17 -36.85 -55.06 15.58
N PRO A 18 -37.71 -55.53 14.66
CA PRO A 18 -37.74 -54.96 13.30
C PRO A 18 -38.02 -53.44 13.28
N GLY A 19 -38.82 -52.92 14.17
CA GLY A 19 -39.11 -51.50 14.32
C GLY A 19 -37.89 -50.70 14.81
N GLY A 20 -37.04 -51.30 15.67
CA GLY A 20 -35.81 -50.73 16.16
C GLY A 20 -34.78 -50.53 15.03
N TYR A 21 -34.70 -51.47 14.10
CA TYR A 21 -33.81 -51.32 12.93
C TYR A 21 -34.24 -50.15 12.05
N VAL A 22 -35.55 -49.96 11.80
CA VAL A 22 -36.04 -48.82 10.98
C VAL A 22 -35.71 -47.48 11.66
N ILE A 23 -35.89 -47.38 12.96
CA ILE A 23 -35.54 -46.16 13.75
C ILE A 23 -34.03 -45.94 13.71
N GLY A 24 -33.22 -47.00 13.86
CA GLY A 24 -31.74 -46.92 13.77
C GLY A 24 -31.26 -46.41 12.39
N TRP A 25 -31.85 -46.89 11.31
CA TRP A 25 -31.55 -46.41 9.95
C TRP A 25 -31.93 -44.96 9.75
N LEU A 26 -33.11 -44.54 10.24
CA LEU A 26 -33.53 -43.13 10.16
C LEU A 26 -32.58 -42.21 10.97
N LEU A 27 -32.21 -42.60 12.18
CA LEU A 27 -31.28 -41.88 13.02
C LEU A 27 -29.90 -41.76 12.37
N ALA A 28 -29.39 -42.86 11.78
CA ALA A 28 -28.12 -42.82 11.06
C ALA A 28 -28.17 -41.90 9.83
N PHE A 29 -29.23 -41.98 9.04
CA PHE A 29 -29.42 -41.11 7.87
C PHE A 29 -29.49 -39.63 8.24
N PHE A 30 -30.32 -39.27 9.23
CA PHE A 30 -30.40 -37.91 9.72
C PHE A 30 -29.09 -37.43 10.40
N GLY A 31 -28.39 -38.33 11.12
CA GLY A 31 -27.12 -38.05 11.75
C GLY A 31 -26.05 -37.67 10.72
N VAL A 32 -25.91 -38.51 9.69
CA VAL A 32 -24.97 -38.18 8.58
C VAL A 32 -25.33 -36.88 7.89
N ALA A 33 -26.64 -36.62 7.66
CA ALA A 33 -27.07 -35.38 7.05
C ALA A 33 -26.74 -34.13 7.91
N ILE A 34 -26.92 -34.22 9.21
CA ILE A 34 -26.61 -33.12 10.15
C ILE A 34 -25.09 -32.87 10.17
N VAL A 35 -24.28 -33.92 10.32
CA VAL A 35 -22.82 -33.79 10.36
C VAL A 35 -22.30 -33.24 9.02
N ALA A 36 -22.81 -33.75 7.89
CA ALA A 36 -22.43 -33.27 6.56
C ALA A 36 -22.77 -31.79 6.36
N THR A 37 -23.97 -31.37 6.81
CA THR A 37 -24.40 -29.96 6.70
C THR A 37 -23.53 -29.03 7.57
N LEU A 38 -23.24 -29.46 8.80
CA LEU A 38 -22.36 -28.70 9.70
C LEU A 38 -20.95 -28.56 9.12
N THR A 39 -20.39 -29.65 8.61
CA THR A 39 -19.07 -29.65 7.97
C THR A 39 -19.06 -28.74 6.75
N ALA A 40 -20.08 -28.84 5.88
CA ALA A 40 -20.19 -27.98 4.70
C ALA A 40 -20.30 -26.50 5.05
N ALA A 41 -21.05 -26.16 6.12
CA ALA A 41 -21.18 -24.80 6.61
C ALA A 41 -19.83 -24.24 7.12
N ILE A 42 -19.07 -25.02 7.89
CA ILE A 42 -17.74 -24.62 8.39
C ILE A 42 -16.77 -24.45 7.24
N VAL A 43 -16.71 -25.41 6.31
CA VAL A 43 -15.82 -25.34 5.15
C VAL A 43 -16.20 -24.14 4.26
N GLY A 44 -17.49 -23.92 4.03
CA GLY A 44 -17.97 -22.75 3.26
C GLY A 44 -17.57 -21.43 3.91
N PHE A 45 -17.71 -21.31 5.22
CA PHE A 45 -17.28 -20.13 5.97
C PHE A 45 -15.75 -19.88 5.85
N VAL A 46 -14.95 -20.94 6.00
CA VAL A 46 -13.48 -20.84 5.88
C VAL A 46 -13.07 -20.45 4.45
N ILE A 47 -13.70 -21.05 3.44
CA ILE A 47 -13.43 -20.71 2.03
C ILE A 47 -13.84 -19.26 1.75
N ASP A 48 -15.00 -18.80 2.21
CA ASP A 48 -15.47 -17.43 2.02
C ASP A 48 -14.52 -16.42 2.71
N TYR A 49 -14.05 -16.75 3.90
CA TYR A 49 -13.06 -15.95 4.62
C TYR A 49 -11.73 -15.82 3.85
N LEU A 50 -11.17 -16.95 3.39
CA LEU A 50 -9.92 -16.98 2.63
C LEU A 50 -10.04 -16.29 1.27
N LEU A 51 -11.18 -16.43 0.59
CA LEU A 51 -11.41 -15.78 -0.70
C LEU A 51 -11.56 -14.26 -0.54
N LYS A 52 -12.22 -13.79 0.51
CA LYS A 52 -12.34 -12.35 0.81
C LYS A 52 -10.98 -11.72 1.07
N GLU A 53 -10.12 -12.40 1.82
CA GLU A 53 -8.76 -11.92 2.08
C GLU A 53 -7.92 -11.88 0.79
N GLY A 54 -8.00 -12.91 -0.04
CA GLY A 54 -7.31 -12.96 -1.34
C GLY A 54 -7.84 -11.98 -2.40
N GLN A 55 -9.09 -11.49 -2.24
CA GLN A 55 -9.71 -10.50 -3.12
C GLN A 55 -9.59 -9.06 -2.61
N GLY A 56 -8.84 -8.82 -1.52
CA GLY A 56 -8.66 -7.49 -0.95
C GLY A 56 -9.89 -6.93 -0.23
N MET A 57 -10.83 -7.79 0.18
CA MET A 57 -12.03 -7.39 0.94
C MET A 57 -11.80 -7.40 2.46
N GLY A 58 -10.63 -7.82 2.91
CA GLY A 58 -10.21 -7.77 4.30
C GLY A 58 -9.77 -6.38 4.74
N ALA A 59 -9.63 -6.16 6.06
CA ALA A 59 -9.01 -4.97 6.64
C ALA A 59 -7.51 -5.23 6.86
N ALA A 60 -6.68 -4.23 6.56
CA ALA A 60 -5.25 -4.26 6.85
C ALA A 60 -5.06 -4.00 8.36
N GLY A 61 -4.88 -5.01 9.15
CA GLY A 61 -4.64 -4.91 10.61
C GLY A 61 -3.21 -4.50 10.96
N TYR A 62 -2.60 -3.58 10.20
CA TYR A 62 -1.24 -3.10 10.41
C TYR A 62 -1.24 -1.74 11.10
N SER A 63 -0.15 -1.45 11.83
CA SER A 63 0.18 -0.12 12.34
C SER A 63 1.55 0.31 11.83
N ASP A 64 1.76 1.61 11.73
CA ASP A 64 3.03 2.22 11.27
C ASP A 64 3.45 1.72 9.87
N HIS A 65 2.47 1.61 8.98
CA HIS A 65 2.64 1.13 7.61
C HIS A 65 2.43 2.27 6.60
N ILE A 66 2.81 2.03 5.35
CA ILE A 66 2.61 2.96 4.24
C ILE A 66 1.40 2.49 3.43
N VAL A 67 0.44 3.39 3.21
CA VAL A 67 -0.71 3.12 2.34
C VAL A 67 -0.52 3.80 1.00
N VAL A 68 -0.56 3.04 -0.08
CA VAL A 68 -0.51 3.55 -1.45
C VAL A 68 -1.93 3.54 -2.02
N CYS A 69 -2.48 4.73 -2.20
CA CYS A 69 -3.81 4.95 -2.75
C CYS A 69 -3.73 5.20 -4.26
N GLY A 70 -4.31 4.30 -5.05
CA GLY A 70 -4.24 4.33 -6.50
C GLY A 70 -3.10 3.47 -7.06
N TRP A 71 -3.12 3.25 -8.38
CA TRP A 71 -2.14 2.42 -9.07
C TRP A 71 -1.79 2.96 -10.45
N ASN A 72 -0.51 3.21 -10.66
CA ASN A 72 0.07 3.60 -11.95
C ASN A 72 1.52 3.08 -12.06
N ALA A 73 2.28 3.52 -13.06
CA ALA A 73 3.68 3.14 -13.21
C ALA A 73 4.54 3.66 -12.05
N THR A 74 4.31 4.91 -11.60
CA THR A 74 5.01 5.51 -10.46
C THR A 74 4.77 4.71 -9.17
N ALA A 75 3.52 4.28 -8.92
CA ALA A 75 3.20 3.47 -7.74
C ALA A 75 3.91 2.11 -7.75
N ARG A 76 4.07 1.49 -8.93
CA ARG A 76 4.82 0.25 -9.08
C ARG A 76 6.29 0.44 -8.74
N ASP A 77 6.94 1.41 -9.38
CA ASP A 77 8.37 1.70 -9.19
C ASP A 77 8.65 2.11 -7.74
N LEU A 78 7.75 2.92 -7.15
CA LEU A 78 7.79 3.31 -5.75
C LEU A 78 7.77 2.09 -4.79
N ILE A 79 6.87 1.13 -5.05
CA ILE A 79 6.76 -0.07 -4.21
C ILE A 79 8.03 -0.92 -4.36
N ASP A 80 8.56 -1.06 -5.55
CA ASP A 80 9.81 -1.81 -5.77
C ASP A 80 10.99 -1.14 -5.05
N GLU A 81 11.06 0.18 -5.03
CA GLU A 81 12.07 0.95 -4.28
C GLU A 81 11.90 0.78 -2.76
N LEU A 82 10.67 0.95 -2.23
CA LEU A 82 10.39 0.78 -0.79
C LEU A 82 10.65 -0.64 -0.29
N ARG A 83 10.56 -1.65 -1.16
CA ARG A 83 10.91 -3.05 -0.83
C ARG A 83 12.41 -3.29 -0.82
N GLY A 84 13.15 -2.57 -1.67
CA GLY A 84 14.60 -2.64 -1.75
C GLY A 84 15.32 -1.93 -0.62
N ASP A 85 14.65 -1.01 0.06
CA ASP A 85 15.24 -0.19 1.12
C ASP A 85 15.35 -0.94 2.45
N GLU A 86 16.33 -0.58 3.27
CA GLU A 86 16.59 -1.19 4.59
C GLU A 86 15.45 -0.99 5.60
N PHE A 87 14.51 -0.09 5.31
CA PHE A 87 13.40 0.27 6.21
C PHE A 87 12.35 -0.81 6.43
N HIS A 88 12.28 -1.86 5.58
CA HIS A 88 11.32 -2.97 5.70
C HIS A 88 9.88 -2.48 5.98
N ALA A 89 9.49 -1.37 5.37
CA ALA A 89 8.18 -0.77 5.57
C ALA A 89 7.08 -1.73 5.10
N ARG A 90 6.07 -1.95 5.93
CA ARG A 90 4.87 -2.66 5.51
C ARG A 90 4.08 -1.77 4.58
N ILE A 91 3.67 -2.31 3.44
CA ILE A 91 2.96 -1.56 2.41
C ILE A 91 1.57 -2.16 2.24
N VAL A 92 0.59 -1.29 2.16
CA VAL A 92 -0.80 -1.62 1.82
C VAL A 92 -1.16 -0.87 0.55
N VAL A 93 -1.74 -1.54 -0.44
CA VAL A 93 -2.22 -0.91 -1.67
C VAL A 93 -3.74 -0.88 -1.66
N LEU A 94 -4.33 0.30 -1.81
CA LEU A 94 -5.77 0.51 -1.99
C LEU A 94 -6.06 0.88 -3.44
N HIS A 95 -6.82 0.04 -4.14
CA HIS A 95 -7.19 0.27 -5.54
C HIS A 95 -8.48 -0.47 -5.93
N GLU A 96 -9.19 0.02 -6.94
CA GLU A 96 -10.50 -0.49 -7.36
C GLU A 96 -10.44 -1.83 -8.12
N SER A 97 -9.27 -2.28 -8.59
CA SER A 97 -9.14 -3.46 -9.43
C SER A 97 -9.65 -4.73 -8.74
N GLU A 98 -10.20 -5.66 -9.52
CA GLU A 98 -10.69 -6.95 -9.01
C GLU A 98 -9.57 -7.86 -8.49
N ARG A 99 -8.37 -7.69 -9.02
CA ARG A 99 -7.18 -8.44 -8.61
C ARG A 99 -6.10 -7.48 -8.17
N SER A 100 -5.30 -7.92 -7.19
CA SER A 100 -4.14 -7.15 -6.76
C SER A 100 -3.24 -6.83 -7.96
N PRO A 101 -2.98 -5.55 -8.25
CA PRO A 101 -1.99 -5.16 -9.23
C PRO A 101 -0.55 -5.21 -8.66
N ALA A 102 -0.43 -5.27 -7.33
CA ALA A 102 0.84 -5.33 -6.61
C ALA A 102 1.35 -6.78 -6.48
N PRO A 103 2.66 -6.98 -6.17
CA PRO A 103 3.24 -8.28 -5.86
C PRO A 103 2.50 -9.00 -4.72
N ALA A 104 2.61 -10.34 -4.68
CA ALA A 104 1.83 -11.18 -3.77
C ALA A 104 2.18 -10.99 -2.27
N ASP A 105 3.32 -10.41 -1.96
CA ASP A 105 3.79 -10.09 -0.61
C ASP A 105 3.28 -8.73 -0.08
N ILE A 106 2.62 -7.95 -0.93
CA ILE A 106 2.01 -6.66 -0.58
C ILE A 106 0.53 -6.87 -0.26
N TYR A 107 0.10 -6.33 0.88
CA TYR A 107 -1.31 -6.41 1.25
C TYR A 107 -2.14 -5.50 0.35
N PHE A 108 -3.18 -6.08 -0.21
CA PHE A 108 -4.08 -5.39 -1.14
C PHE A 108 -5.47 -5.22 -0.54
N VAL A 109 -5.98 -4.00 -0.60
CA VAL A 109 -7.36 -3.67 -0.25
C VAL A 109 -8.06 -3.21 -1.52
N ARG A 110 -9.12 -3.93 -1.90
CA ARG A 110 -9.98 -3.52 -3.00
C ARG A 110 -10.96 -2.48 -2.51
N GLY A 111 -10.96 -1.29 -3.12
CA GLY A 111 -11.88 -0.23 -2.76
C GLY A 111 -11.66 1.06 -3.53
N ASP A 112 -12.56 2.01 -3.30
CA ASP A 112 -12.46 3.37 -3.82
C ASP A 112 -11.58 4.21 -2.90
N THR A 113 -10.54 4.83 -3.45
CA THR A 113 -9.62 5.69 -2.70
C THR A 113 -10.28 6.94 -2.11
N THR A 114 -11.47 7.30 -2.58
CA THR A 114 -12.24 8.44 -2.08
C THR A 114 -13.25 8.06 -0.99
N SER A 115 -13.45 6.75 -0.76
CA SER A 115 -14.37 6.23 0.25
C SER A 115 -13.69 6.15 1.62
N THR A 116 -14.27 6.80 2.62
CA THR A 116 -13.76 6.76 4.01
C THR A 116 -13.76 5.34 4.57
N GLU A 117 -14.77 4.53 4.27
CA GLU A 117 -14.86 3.13 4.70
C GLU A 117 -13.71 2.29 4.13
N ASP A 118 -13.38 2.48 2.85
CA ASP A 118 -12.30 1.74 2.20
C ASP A 118 -10.93 2.20 2.69
N LEU A 119 -10.76 3.49 2.98
CA LEU A 119 -9.57 4.05 3.60
C LEU A 119 -9.37 3.52 5.02
N GLU A 120 -10.43 3.40 5.81
CA GLU A 120 -10.37 2.76 7.13
C GLU A 120 -9.98 1.28 7.03
N ARG A 121 -10.53 0.55 6.05
CA ARG A 121 -10.12 -0.85 5.78
C ARG A 121 -8.66 -0.96 5.36
N ALA A 122 -8.14 0.02 4.65
CA ALA A 122 -6.72 0.11 4.33
C ALA A 122 -5.82 0.45 5.53
N GLY A 123 -6.42 0.79 6.69
CA GLY A 123 -5.72 1.10 7.93
C GLY A 123 -5.14 2.52 7.96
N ILE A 124 -5.72 3.47 7.22
CA ILE A 124 -5.27 4.87 7.20
C ILE A 124 -5.11 5.46 8.61
N PRO A 125 -6.05 5.26 9.57
CA PRO A 125 -5.90 5.86 10.91
C PRO A 125 -4.63 5.45 11.66
N ASP A 126 -4.10 4.26 11.36
CA ASP A 126 -2.91 3.69 12.02
C ASP A 126 -1.67 3.71 11.08
N ALA A 127 -1.76 4.36 9.93
CA ALA A 127 -0.68 4.45 8.96
C ALA A 127 0.36 5.53 9.35
N ALA A 128 1.62 5.29 9.03
CA ALA A 128 2.68 6.29 9.14
C ALA A 128 2.56 7.35 8.03
N SER A 129 2.21 6.94 6.83
CA SER A 129 2.00 7.83 5.70
C SER A 129 1.06 7.24 4.64
N ALA A 130 0.43 8.13 3.89
CA ALA A 130 -0.40 7.80 2.73
C ALA A 130 0.19 8.45 1.48
N ILE A 131 0.45 7.63 0.45
CA ILE A 131 0.96 8.09 -0.84
C ILE A 131 -0.17 7.95 -1.86
N ILE A 132 -0.56 9.06 -2.45
CA ILE A 132 -1.67 9.14 -3.38
C ILE A 132 -1.14 9.27 -4.80
N CYS A 133 -1.41 8.24 -5.62
CA CYS A 133 -1.01 8.17 -7.02
C CYS A 133 -2.25 8.26 -7.92
N PRO A 134 -2.29 9.19 -8.89
CA PRO A 134 -3.38 9.26 -9.86
C PRO A 134 -3.39 8.00 -10.74
N SER A 135 -4.57 7.52 -11.11
CA SER A 135 -4.72 6.30 -11.92
C SER A 135 -4.14 6.43 -13.34
N ASP A 136 -4.17 7.66 -13.87
CA ASP A 136 -3.68 7.99 -15.20
C ASP A 136 -3.26 9.48 -15.28
N GLY A 137 -2.84 9.94 -16.46
CA GLY A 137 -2.43 11.33 -16.71
C GLY A 137 -3.56 12.33 -16.90
N SER A 138 -4.82 11.98 -16.62
CA SER A 138 -5.98 12.84 -16.82
C SER A 138 -6.17 13.87 -15.70
N ASN A 139 -6.90 14.94 -16.00
CA ASN A 139 -7.32 15.89 -14.97
C ASN A 139 -8.32 15.27 -13.98
N GLU A 140 -9.08 14.28 -14.43
CA GLU A 140 -10.04 13.56 -13.60
C GLU A 140 -9.32 12.72 -12.52
N ALA A 141 -8.22 12.08 -12.89
CA ALA A 141 -7.38 11.35 -11.93
C ALA A 141 -6.79 12.29 -10.86
N ASP A 142 -6.31 13.48 -11.25
CA ASP A 142 -5.84 14.48 -10.28
C ASP A 142 -6.98 14.96 -9.36
N MET A 143 -8.19 15.16 -9.88
CA MET A 143 -9.35 15.52 -9.06
C MET A 143 -9.72 14.43 -8.06
N ARG A 144 -9.62 13.16 -8.45
CA ARG A 144 -9.78 12.02 -7.55
C ARG A 144 -8.72 12.03 -6.44
N SER A 145 -7.45 12.30 -6.79
CA SER A 145 -6.37 12.44 -5.80
C SER A 145 -6.69 13.52 -4.77
N ILE A 146 -7.25 14.66 -5.17
CA ILE A 146 -7.69 15.73 -4.26
C ILE A 146 -8.79 15.23 -3.32
N LEU A 147 -9.80 14.51 -3.85
CA LEU A 147 -10.87 13.94 -3.03
C LEU A 147 -10.35 12.90 -2.05
N THR A 148 -9.37 12.08 -2.46
CA THR A 148 -8.69 11.12 -1.59
C THR A 148 -7.98 11.83 -0.43
N VAL A 149 -7.25 12.91 -0.69
CA VAL A 149 -6.63 13.72 0.39
C VAL A 149 -7.68 14.23 1.37
N LEU A 150 -8.77 14.83 0.86
CA LEU A 150 -9.85 15.33 1.71
C LEU A 150 -10.48 14.24 2.57
N ALA A 151 -10.65 13.03 2.00
CA ALA A 151 -11.19 11.89 2.74
C ALA A 151 -10.20 11.45 3.84
N ILE A 152 -8.90 11.35 3.55
CA ILE A 152 -7.87 11.02 4.53
C ILE A 152 -7.83 12.06 5.66
N GLU A 153 -7.78 13.34 5.32
CA GLU A 153 -7.77 14.42 6.30
C GLU A 153 -9.01 14.42 7.21
N SER A 154 -10.14 13.96 6.69
CA SER A 154 -11.38 13.87 7.49
C SER A 154 -11.36 12.78 8.54
N ILE A 155 -10.67 11.66 8.29
CA ILE A 155 -10.62 10.49 9.19
C ILE A 155 -9.35 10.43 10.02
N ALA A 156 -8.23 10.92 9.49
CA ALA A 156 -6.91 10.80 10.11
C ALA A 156 -6.02 12.03 9.78
N PRO A 157 -6.30 13.22 10.33
CA PRO A 157 -5.56 14.46 10.01
C PRO A 157 -4.10 14.47 10.49
N GLY A 158 -3.65 13.43 11.17
CA GLY A 158 -2.27 13.28 11.63
C GLY A 158 -1.41 12.38 10.75
N VAL A 159 -1.99 11.75 9.74
CA VAL A 159 -1.27 10.89 8.80
C VAL A 159 -0.63 11.74 7.72
N ARG A 160 0.68 11.57 7.53
CA ARG A 160 1.43 12.30 6.50
C ARG A 160 0.96 11.91 5.10
N THR A 161 0.53 12.90 4.31
CA THR A 161 0.05 12.69 2.95
C THR A 161 1.06 13.16 1.91
N VAL A 162 1.38 12.29 0.96
CA VAL A 162 2.25 12.57 -0.20
C VAL A 162 1.45 12.37 -1.47
N VAL A 163 1.31 13.39 -2.30
CA VAL A 163 0.41 13.36 -3.46
C VAL A 163 1.18 13.58 -4.76
N GLU A 164 1.05 12.64 -5.68
CA GLU A 164 1.46 12.83 -7.07
C GLU A 164 0.39 13.62 -7.83
N VAL A 165 0.81 14.62 -8.61
CA VAL A 165 -0.06 15.45 -9.44
C VAL A 165 0.50 15.52 -10.85
N ASN A 166 -0.34 15.22 -11.84
CA ASN A 166 0.04 15.31 -13.26
C ASN A 166 0.06 16.74 -13.78
N ASN A 167 -1.01 17.49 -13.46
CA ASN A 167 -1.19 18.84 -13.97
C ASN A 167 -0.81 19.89 -12.91
N PRO A 168 0.24 20.71 -13.18
CA PRO A 168 0.66 21.77 -12.25
C PRO A 168 -0.42 22.75 -11.83
N LYS A 169 -1.50 22.89 -12.59
CA LYS A 169 -2.63 23.78 -12.25
C LYS A 169 -3.42 23.28 -11.03
N HIS A 170 -3.37 21.98 -10.73
CA HIS A 170 -4.09 21.40 -9.62
C HIS A 170 -3.35 21.48 -8.28
N VAL A 171 -2.08 21.91 -8.27
CA VAL A 171 -1.27 22.04 -7.05
C VAL A 171 -1.94 22.88 -5.97
N GLU A 172 -2.54 24.04 -6.36
CA GLU A 172 -3.25 24.89 -5.41
C GLU A 172 -4.48 24.20 -4.78
N HIS A 173 -5.15 23.32 -5.52
CA HIS A 173 -6.30 22.59 -5.00
C HIS A 173 -5.85 21.51 -4.01
N VAL A 174 -4.75 20.79 -4.31
CA VAL A 174 -4.17 19.80 -3.40
C VAL A 174 -3.64 20.47 -2.13
N GLN A 175 -3.01 21.64 -2.22
CA GLN A 175 -2.60 22.44 -1.06
C GLN A 175 -3.78 22.85 -0.18
N ARG A 176 -4.90 23.26 -0.79
CA ARG A 176 -6.13 23.60 -0.05
C ARG A 176 -6.80 22.38 0.59
N ALA A 177 -6.55 21.18 0.05
CA ALA A 177 -6.97 19.92 0.67
C ALA A 177 -6.07 19.51 1.84
N ASN A 178 -5.05 20.31 2.19
CA ASN A 178 -4.12 20.11 3.30
C ASN A 178 -3.13 18.96 3.10
N ALA A 179 -2.76 18.61 1.85
CA ALA A 179 -1.70 17.63 1.61
C ALA A 179 -0.34 18.16 2.11
N ASP A 180 0.42 17.30 2.80
CA ASP A 180 1.74 17.68 3.36
C ASP A 180 2.79 17.84 2.27
N GLU A 181 2.84 16.92 1.33
CA GLU A 181 3.83 16.90 0.26
C GLU A 181 3.17 16.74 -1.11
N ILE A 182 3.58 17.56 -2.08
CA ILE A 182 3.03 17.52 -3.43
C ILE A 182 4.13 17.37 -4.46
N LEU A 183 4.09 16.30 -5.22
CA LEU A 183 5.03 15.97 -6.29
C LEU A 183 4.38 16.17 -7.65
N VAL A 184 4.93 17.12 -8.44
CA VAL A 184 4.54 17.29 -9.85
C VAL A 184 5.57 16.59 -10.73
N THR A 185 5.32 15.33 -11.04
CA THR A 185 6.26 14.43 -11.75
C THR A 185 6.69 15.00 -13.09
N SER A 186 5.77 15.60 -13.84
CA SER A 186 6.06 16.23 -15.14
C SER A 186 7.06 17.39 -15.05
N ARG A 187 6.99 18.21 -13.99
CA ARG A 187 7.94 19.30 -13.76
C ARG A 187 9.32 18.79 -13.36
N LEU A 188 9.36 17.76 -12.51
CA LEU A 188 10.60 17.17 -12.06
C LEU A 188 11.35 16.55 -13.27
N ALA A 189 10.66 15.73 -14.03
CA ALA A 189 11.22 15.11 -15.25
C ALA A 189 11.69 16.16 -16.26
N SER A 190 10.91 17.19 -16.53
CA SER A 190 11.29 18.26 -17.46
C SER A 190 12.53 19.02 -17.00
N ARG A 191 12.63 19.34 -15.71
CA ARG A 191 13.83 20.00 -15.15
C ARG A 191 15.06 19.11 -15.23
N LEU A 192 14.92 17.83 -14.95
CA LEU A 192 16.00 16.87 -15.03
C LEU A 192 16.47 16.72 -16.47
N LEU A 193 15.55 16.54 -17.42
CA LEU A 193 15.87 16.45 -18.85
C LEU A 193 16.59 17.71 -19.37
N ALA A 194 16.09 18.89 -19.00
CA ALA A 194 16.72 20.14 -19.40
C ALA A 194 18.16 20.26 -18.87
N ARG A 195 18.40 19.88 -17.63
CA ARG A 195 19.74 19.88 -17.02
C ARG A 195 20.66 18.84 -17.64
N THR A 196 20.15 17.62 -17.90
CA THR A 196 20.91 16.56 -18.55
C THR A 196 21.33 16.94 -19.97
N ALA A 197 20.48 17.68 -20.69
CA ALA A 197 20.84 18.21 -22.00
C ALA A 197 21.98 19.25 -21.94
N MET A 198 22.10 20.00 -20.85
CA MET A 198 23.16 20.99 -20.65
C MET A 198 24.45 20.39 -20.07
N TYR A 199 24.34 19.33 -19.30
CA TYR A 199 25.46 18.69 -18.58
C TYR A 199 25.56 17.20 -18.94
N PRO A 200 26.41 16.82 -19.92
CA PRO A 200 26.59 15.42 -20.28
C PRO A 200 27.08 14.59 -19.08
N GLY A 201 26.44 13.45 -18.84
CA GLY A 201 26.74 12.55 -17.73
C GLY A 201 25.87 12.72 -16.47
N LEU A 202 25.04 13.77 -16.39
CA LEU A 202 24.15 13.97 -15.25
C LEU A 202 23.09 12.85 -15.12
N ALA A 203 22.61 12.33 -16.26
CA ALA A 203 21.67 11.21 -16.26
C ALA A 203 22.27 9.95 -15.60
N ALA A 204 23.52 9.62 -15.93
CA ALA A 204 24.21 8.48 -15.32
C ALA A 204 24.36 8.65 -13.79
N LEU A 205 24.62 9.88 -13.34
CA LEU A 205 24.72 10.21 -11.91
C LEU A 205 23.38 10.00 -11.17
N VAL A 206 22.26 10.33 -11.79
CA VAL A 206 20.93 10.21 -11.19
C VAL A 206 20.41 8.77 -11.24
N THR A 207 20.74 8.02 -12.29
CA THR A 207 20.32 6.61 -12.45
C THR A 207 21.22 5.63 -11.71
N ASP A 208 22.49 5.94 -11.52
CA ASP A 208 23.47 5.08 -10.83
C ASP A 208 23.43 5.25 -9.30
N SER A 209 22.60 6.18 -8.81
CA SER A 209 22.57 6.63 -7.44
C SER A 209 21.44 6.03 -6.59
N SER A 210 20.99 4.80 -6.88
CA SER A 210 20.05 4.10 -5.99
C SER A 210 20.59 3.91 -4.55
N GLY A 211 21.89 4.13 -4.31
CA GLY A 211 22.49 4.21 -2.98
C GLY A 211 23.04 5.60 -2.60
N ALA A 212 23.44 6.44 -3.56
CA ALA A 212 24.15 7.68 -3.30
C ALA A 212 23.26 8.93 -3.19
N VAL A 213 21.99 8.87 -3.65
CA VAL A 213 21.02 9.97 -3.46
C VAL A 213 20.56 10.03 -2.02
N THR A 214 20.41 8.90 -1.36
CA THR A 214 20.07 8.83 0.07
C THR A 214 21.16 9.47 0.92
N ASP A 215 22.42 9.21 0.61
CA ASP A 215 23.57 9.83 1.28
C ASP A 215 23.67 11.34 0.98
N LEU A 216 23.37 11.76 -0.23
CA LEU A 216 23.34 13.17 -0.61
C LEU A 216 22.21 13.95 0.06
N PHE A 217 21.02 13.35 0.19
CA PHE A 217 19.90 13.97 0.91
C PHE A 217 20.17 14.01 2.42
N ASN A 218 20.70 12.97 3.00
CA ASN A 218 21.07 12.95 4.42
C ASN A 218 22.20 13.94 4.72
N ASP A 219 23.17 14.10 3.85
CA ASP A 219 24.21 15.12 3.98
C ASP A 219 23.65 16.54 3.84
N VAL A 220 22.75 16.80 2.89
CA VAL A 220 22.09 18.11 2.73
C VAL A 220 21.23 18.46 3.92
N VAL A 221 20.47 17.54 4.46
CA VAL A 221 19.61 17.76 5.64
C VAL A 221 20.48 17.98 6.90
N SER A 222 21.61 17.29 7.04
CA SER A 222 22.52 17.48 8.17
C SER A 222 23.25 18.84 8.14
N TYR A 223 23.46 19.42 6.95
CA TYR A 223 24.11 20.72 6.81
C TYR A 223 23.18 21.92 6.97
N THR A 224 21.89 21.80 6.74
CA THR A 224 20.92 22.88 7.00
C THR A 224 20.70 23.16 8.49
N ALA A 225 21.16 22.29 9.38
CA ALA A 225 21.04 22.45 10.83
C ALA A 225 22.16 23.27 11.49
N LYS A 226 23.17 23.79 10.76
CA LYS A 226 24.24 24.67 11.32
C LYS A 226 24.32 25.99 10.56
N PRO A 227 23.79 27.09 11.12
CA PRO A 227 24.09 28.43 10.59
C PRO A 227 25.46 28.87 11.13
N ALA A 228 26.48 28.79 10.29
CA ALA A 228 27.74 29.47 10.53
C ALA A 228 28.29 29.97 9.19
N ALA A 229 28.59 31.26 9.13
CA ALA A 229 29.22 31.92 8.02
C ALA A 229 30.47 31.17 7.54
N GLY A 230 30.47 30.77 6.27
CA GLY A 230 31.63 30.13 5.66
C GLY A 230 31.29 29.49 4.32
N VAL A 231 32.18 29.54 3.41
CA VAL A 231 32.14 28.97 2.07
C VAL A 231 31.75 27.49 2.13
N LEU A 232 30.62 27.10 1.53
CA LEU A 232 30.22 25.70 1.35
C LEU A 232 31.05 25.09 0.23
N ASN A 233 31.98 24.22 0.58
CA ASN A 233 32.67 23.34 -0.37
C ASN A 233 31.95 21.99 -0.44
N TRP A 234 31.46 21.64 -1.60
CA TRP A 234 30.87 20.35 -1.91
C TRP A 234 31.87 19.49 -2.66
N GLY A 235 32.13 18.31 -2.16
CA GLY A 235 32.93 17.31 -2.87
C GLY A 235 32.09 16.06 -3.10
N LEU A 236 31.77 15.75 -4.35
CA LEU A 236 31.20 14.47 -4.77
C LEU A 236 32.34 13.52 -5.09
N VAL A 237 32.36 12.37 -4.42
CA VAL A 237 33.32 11.29 -4.72
C VAL A 237 32.54 10.15 -5.39
N GLY A 238 32.57 10.11 -6.70
CA GLY A 238 32.07 8.99 -7.49
C GLY A 238 33.20 8.43 -8.38
N ASN A 239 33.38 7.11 -8.37
CA ASN A 239 34.34 6.40 -9.21
C ASN A 239 35.80 6.91 -9.15
N GLY A 240 36.27 7.29 -7.95
CA GLY A 240 37.63 7.74 -7.72
C GLY A 240 37.96 9.15 -8.24
N LYS A 241 36.98 9.92 -8.69
CA LYS A 241 37.17 11.32 -9.11
C LYS A 241 36.47 12.25 -8.12
N LYS A 242 37.24 13.22 -7.60
CA LYS A 242 36.69 14.33 -6.81
C LYS A 242 36.20 15.44 -7.72
N PHE A 243 34.96 15.87 -7.55
CA PHE A 243 34.42 17.06 -8.17
C PHE A 243 34.24 18.14 -7.10
N ASP A 244 35.02 19.21 -7.14
CA ASP A 244 34.90 20.35 -6.24
C ASP A 244 34.00 21.41 -6.88
N PHE A 245 32.88 21.71 -6.23
CA PHE A 245 32.01 22.82 -6.61
C PHE A 245 32.12 23.95 -5.56
N SER A 246 32.61 25.11 -5.96
CA SER A 246 32.60 26.29 -5.11
C SER A 246 31.47 27.23 -5.53
N VAL A 247 30.51 27.47 -4.66
CA VAL A 247 29.49 28.51 -4.84
C VAL A 247 29.89 29.73 -4.02
N ARG A 248 30.23 30.84 -4.67
CA ARG A 248 30.34 32.13 -3.99
C ARG A 248 28.94 32.71 -3.78
N SER A 249 28.55 32.90 -2.53
CA SER A 249 27.40 33.72 -2.23
C SER A 249 27.78 35.18 -2.47
N THR A 250 27.16 35.81 -3.46
CA THR A 250 27.10 37.28 -3.53
C THR A 250 25.94 37.73 -2.68
N SER A 251 26.24 38.36 -1.55
CA SER A 251 25.28 39.11 -0.75
C SER A 251 24.76 40.31 -1.55
N TRP A 252 23.45 40.43 -1.64
CA TRP A 252 22.73 41.68 -1.93
C TRP A 252 22.20 42.22 -0.64
#